data_56b9b8e1ad0bb9b6965f34a436d2b023
#
_entry.id   56b9b8e1ad0bb9b6965f34a436d2b023
#
_cell.length_a   1.000
_cell.length_b   1.000
_cell.length_c   1.000
_cell.angle_alpha   90.00
_cell.angle_beta   90.00
_cell.angle_gamma   90.00
#
_symmetry.space_group_name_H-M   'P 1'
#
loop_
_entity.id
_entity.type
_entity.pdbx_description
1 polymer ?
#
loop_
_entity_poly.entity_id
_entity_poly.type
_entity_poly.pdbx_seq_one_letter_code
_entity_poly.pdbx_strand_id
1 'polypeptide(L)'
;VFRGDSGFYRPRLLSWCDRNNVDYLVGISKNSRLLKEVDVPSMLVRKAHNELGEKVSATYRFQYQARTWKHPRWVIARLEEGELGANPRFIISSRYDDGVKLYYEQYCARGDMENRIKDQQLCLFADRTSSTRWWTNQWRLLLSGFAYTLFERLRAHLKKTPFERMSASNLRLKLIKVGAVIIRNTRRIRVLMSDAYPYKDELSDLVRQLVPG
;
A
#
# COMPACT_ATOMS: atom_id res chain seq x y z
N VAL A 1 12.13 3.86 -6.57
CA VAL A 1 11.71 4.95 -5.68
C VAL A 1 11.50 4.41 -4.28
N PHE A 2 12.18 4.97 -3.28
CA PHE A 2 11.94 4.68 -1.87
C PHE A 2 10.75 5.51 -1.38
N ARG A 3 9.78 4.88 -0.71
CA ARG A 3 8.60 5.56 -0.12
C ARG A 3 8.48 5.19 1.36
N GLY A 4 8.34 6.20 2.21
CA GLY A 4 8.22 6.00 3.65
C GLY A 4 7.43 7.11 4.34
N ASP A 5 6.84 6.80 5.48
CA ASP A 5 6.22 7.81 6.33
C ASP A 5 7.27 8.63 7.11
N SER A 6 6.83 9.49 8.00
CA SER A 6 7.71 10.31 8.81
C SER A 6 8.59 9.49 9.80
N GLY A 7 8.23 8.25 10.09
CA GLY A 7 9.05 7.32 10.89
C GLY A 7 10.33 6.91 10.17
N PHE A 8 10.32 6.91 8.83
CA PHE A 8 11.49 6.62 8.00
C PHE A 8 12.33 7.87 7.67
N TYR A 9 11.91 9.04 8.14
CA TYR A 9 12.71 10.24 7.97
C TYR A 9 14.02 10.15 8.79
N ARG A 10 15.11 9.79 8.10
CA ARG A 10 16.45 9.73 8.65
C ARG A 10 17.42 10.46 7.70
N PRO A 11 18.12 11.52 8.12
CA PRO A 11 19.03 12.27 7.26
C PRO A 11 20.10 11.38 6.60
N ARG A 12 20.58 10.36 7.32
CA ARG A 12 21.53 9.39 6.79
C ARG A 12 20.97 8.56 5.64
N LEU A 13 19.70 8.15 5.75
CA LEU A 13 19.00 7.38 4.71
C LEU A 13 18.80 8.23 3.45
N LEU A 14 18.33 9.47 3.61
CA LEU A 14 18.16 10.38 2.48
C LEU A 14 19.50 10.67 1.78
N SER A 15 20.57 10.91 2.55
CA SER A 15 21.90 11.12 1.99
C SER A 15 22.47 9.86 1.32
N TRP A 16 22.08 8.67 1.77
CA TRP A 16 22.42 7.42 1.10
C TRP A 16 21.69 7.30 -0.23
N CYS A 17 20.39 7.60 -0.25
CA CYS A 17 19.58 7.63 -1.48
C CYS A 17 20.18 8.60 -2.51
N ASP A 18 20.54 9.82 -2.08
CA ASP A 18 21.16 10.83 -2.96
C ASP A 18 22.45 10.29 -3.60
N ARG A 19 23.34 9.65 -2.81
CA ARG A 19 24.62 9.11 -3.32
C ARG A 19 24.47 7.91 -4.24
N ASN A 20 23.36 7.15 -4.12
CA ASN A 20 23.13 5.93 -4.89
C ASN A 20 22.07 6.12 -6.00
N ASN A 21 21.70 7.37 -6.32
CA ASN A 21 20.71 7.71 -7.32
C ASN A 21 19.35 6.99 -7.10
N VAL A 22 18.97 6.83 -5.84
CA VAL A 22 17.69 6.26 -5.46
C VAL A 22 16.70 7.38 -5.19
N ASP A 23 15.70 7.49 -6.03
CA ASP A 23 14.60 8.44 -5.80
C ASP A 23 13.84 8.10 -4.52
N TYR A 24 13.33 9.14 -3.84
CA TYR A 24 12.54 8.97 -2.63
C TYR A 24 11.39 9.96 -2.48
N LEU A 25 10.37 9.50 -1.76
CA LEU A 25 9.22 10.27 -1.27
C LEU A 25 9.01 9.91 0.20
N VAL A 26 9.39 10.79 1.12
CA VAL A 26 9.37 10.49 2.55
C VAL A 26 8.60 11.56 3.31
N GLY A 27 7.67 11.12 4.15
CA GLY A 27 6.96 12.01 5.05
C GLY A 27 7.92 12.73 6.01
N ILE A 28 7.64 13.99 6.31
CA ILE A 28 8.33 14.74 7.35
C ILE A 28 7.32 15.33 8.32
N SER A 29 7.60 15.22 9.61
CA SER A 29 6.76 15.81 10.65
C SER A 29 6.76 17.33 10.55
N LYS A 30 5.59 17.94 10.74
CA LYS A 30 5.44 19.39 10.78
C LYS A 30 6.30 20.00 11.88
N ASN A 31 6.89 21.13 11.57
CA ASN A 31 7.65 21.95 12.51
C ASN A 31 7.41 23.44 12.21
N SER A 32 7.82 24.32 13.13
CA SER A 32 7.56 25.75 13.01
C SER A 32 8.12 26.40 11.75
N ARG A 33 9.25 25.92 11.21
CA ARG A 33 9.84 26.45 9.98
C ARG A 33 9.02 26.04 8.76
N LEU A 34 8.65 24.75 8.66
CA LEU A 34 7.79 24.26 7.57
C LEU A 34 6.43 24.94 7.57
N LEU A 35 5.87 25.21 8.75
CA LEU A 35 4.59 25.92 8.87
C LEU A 35 4.70 27.37 8.39
N LYS A 36 5.82 28.07 8.69
CA LYS A 36 6.07 29.42 8.16
C LYS A 36 6.19 29.47 6.64
N GLU A 37 6.82 28.46 6.02
CA GLU A 37 6.94 28.38 4.54
C GLU A 37 5.58 28.27 3.83
N VAL A 38 4.58 27.72 4.51
CA VAL A 38 3.25 27.51 3.94
C VAL A 38 2.18 28.43 4.49
N ASP A 39 2.55 29.45 5.25
CA ASP A 39 1.61 30.37 5.91
C ASP A 39 0.70 31.06 4.88
N VAL A 40 1.29 31.71 3.88
CA VAL A 40 0.54 32.38 2.82
C VAL A 40 -0.32 31.41 1.99
N PRO A 41 0.22 30.30 1.45
CA PRO A 41 -0.62 29.30 0.77
C PRO A 41 -1.74 28.73 1.64
N SER A 42 -1.52 28.55 2.93
CA SER A 42 -2.56 28.07 3.85
C SER A 42 -3.69 29.08 4.02
N MET A 43 -3.38 30.37 4.06
CA MET A 43 -4.41 31.42 4.09
C MET A 43 -5.31 31.40 2.85
N LEU A 44 -4.74 31.12 1.66
CA LEU A 44 -5.52 30.99 0.43
C LEU A 44 -6.48 29.79 0.48
N VAL A 45 -5.99 28.64 0.99
CA VAL A 45 -6.82 27.42 1.15
C VAL A 45 -7.95 27.67 2.14
N ARG A 46 -7.67 28.36 3.26
CA ARG A 46 -8.68 28.72 4.26
C ARG A 46 -9.71 29.68 3.68
N LYS A 47 -9.29 30.69 2.90
CA LYS A 47 -10.22 31.61 2.24
C LYS A 47 -11.16 30.87 1.30
N ALA A 48 -10.62 29.98 0.46
CA ALA A 48 -11.42 29.14 -0.44
C ALA A 48 -12.39 28.23 0.33
N HIS A 49 -11.98 27.64 1.46
CA HIS A 49 -12.87 26.86 2.32
C HIS A 49 -14.04 27.70 2.85
N ASN A 50 -13.77 28.91 3.33
CA ASN A 50 -14.79 29.82 3.85
C ASN A 50 -15.78 30.27 2.77
N GLU A 51 -15.33 30.45 1.52
CA GLU A 51 -16.16 30.85 0.40
C GLU A 51 -17.03 29.70 -0.15
N LEU A 52 -16.47 28.48 -0.18
CA LEU A 52 -17.14 27.29 -0.76
C LEU A 52 -17.99 26.52 0.27
N GLY A 53 -17.70 26.64 1.56
CA GLY A 53 -18.39 25.89 2.62
C GLY A 53 -18.06 24.39 2.63
N GLU A 54 -17.06 23.95 1.86
CA GLU A 54 -16.66 22.56 1.75
C GLU A 54 -15.16 22.38 2.02
N LYS A 55 -14.74 21.14 2.24
CA LYS A 55 -13.33 20.81 2.46
C LYS A 55 -12.49 21.14 1.22
N VAL A 56 -11.48 21.96 1.38
CA VAL A 56 -10.55 22.37 0.32
C VAL A 56 -9.16 21.82 0.59
N SER A 57 -8.49 21.35 -0.46
CA SER A 57 -7.09 20.95 -0.38
C SER A 57 -6.30 21.40 -1.60
N ALA A 58 -5.04 21.79 -1.36
CA ALA A 58 -4.10 22.18 -2.39
C ALA A 58 -2.71 21.60 -2.09
N THR A 59 -1.87 21.49 -3.12
CA THR A 59 -0.45 21.17 -2.95
C THR A 59 0.40 22.40 -3.21
N TYR A 60 1.41 22.59 -2.39
CA TYR A 60 2.40 23.64 -2.55
C TYR A 60 3.81 23.05 -2.49
N ARG A 61 4.69 23.45 -3.38
CA ARG A 61 6.06 22.93 -3.47
C ARG A 61 7.07 24.06 -3.27
N PHE A 62 8.07 23.78 -2.46
CA PHE A 62 9.15 24.71 -2.15
C PHE A 62 10.45 23.98 -1.84
N GLN A 63 11.56 24.68 -1.91
CA GLN A 63 12.85 24.19 -1.43
C GLN A 63 13.01 24.47 0.05
N TYR A 64 13.45 23.47 0.78
CA TYR A 64 13.71 23.57 2.22
C TYR A 64 15.02 22.90 2.58
N GLN A 65 15.74 23.51 3.50
CA GLN A 65 16.95 22.93 4.08
C GLN A 65 16.87 22.88 5.59
N ALA A 66 16.79 21.66 6.12
CA ALA A 66 16.93 21.46 7.55
C ALA A 66 18.39 21.63 8.00
N ARG A 67 18.62 22.04 9.25
CA ARG A 67 19.96 22.28 9.78
C ARG A 67 20.90 21.08 9.65
N THR A 68 20.37 19.88 9.65
CA THR A 68 21.10 18.61 9.52
C THR A 68 21.32 18.15 8.08
N TRP A 69 20.82 18.88 7.09
CA TRP A 69 20.96 18.52 5.69
C TRP A 69 22.15 19.21 5.04
N LYS A 70 22.85 18.48 4.19
CA LYS A 70 24.01 19.02 3.44
C LYS A 70 23.57 19.99 2.32
N HIS A 71 22.37 19.78 1.76
CA HIS A 71 21.81 20.58 0.66
C HIS A 71 20.28 20.70 0.80
N PRO A 72 19.66 21.71 0.18
CA PRO A 72 18.22 21.86 0.15
C PRO A 72 17.56 20.69 -0.61
N ARG A 73 16.32 20.38 -0.25
CA ARG A 73 15.49 19.37 -0.91
C ARG A 73 14.11 19.90 -1.22
N TRP A 74 13.46 19.32 -2.20
CA TRP A 74 12.08 19.65 -2.51
C TRP A 74 11.16 19.14 -1.42
N VAL A 75 10.31 20.01 -0.93
CA VAL A 75 9.22 19.68 -0.02
C VAL A 75 7.90 19.96 -0.72
N ILE A 76 6.99 19.01 -0.64
CA ILE A 76 5.62 19.16 -1.10
C ILE A 76 4.75 19.17 0.15
N ALA A 77 4.04 20.28 0.32
CA ALA A 77 3.03 20.43 1.35
C ALA A 77 1.67 20.12 0.72
N ARG A 78 0.92 19.22 1.34
CA ARG A 78 -0.53 19.14 1.16
C ARG A 78 -1.18 19.99 2.21
N LEU A 79 -1.82 21.06 1.79
CA LEU A 79 -2.58 21.98 2.62
C LEU A 79 -4.04 21.56 2.56
N GLU A 80 -4.67 21.41 3.69
CA GLU A 80 -6.07 20.99 3.80
C GLU A 80 -6.74 21.83 4.86
N GLU A 81 -7.91 22.38 4.55
CA GLU A 81 -8.80 23.05 5.47
C GLU A 81 -10.18 22.41 5.41
N GLY A 82 -10.78 22.16 6.55
CA GLY A 82 -12.09 21.56 6.70
C GLY A 82 -12.67 21.87 8.07
N GLU A 83 -13.77 21.22 8.45
CA GLU A 83 -14.47 21.45 9.74
C GLU A 83 -13.55 21.32 10.96
N LEU A 84 -12.55 20.46 10.92
CA LEU A 84 -11.57 20.25 12.00
C LEU A 84 -10.39 21.23 11.93
N GLY A 85 -10.43 22.22 11.01
CA GLY A 85 -9.37 23.21 10.80
C GLY A 85 -8.23 22.73 9.92
N ALA A 86 -7.13 23.48 9.92
CA ALA A 86 -5.97 23.28 9.07
C ALA A 86 -5.20 21.99 9.38
N ASN A 87 -4.94 21.19 8.36
CA ASN A 87 -4.16 19.95 8.48
C ASN A 87 -3.06 19.87 7.41
N PRO A 88 -1.98 20.67 7.54
CA PRO A 88 -0.86 20.59 6.62
C PRO A 88 -0.07 19.31 6.82
N ARG A 89 0.29 18.66 5.72
CA ARG A 89 1.16 17.47 5.70
C ARG A 89 2.29 17.70 4.71
N PHE A 90 3.47 17.20 5.04
CA PHE A 90 4.68 17.46 4.27
C PHE A 90 5.35 16.17 3.86
N ILE A 91 5.85 16.14 2.63
CA ILE A 91 6.74 15.09 2.14
C ILE A 91 7.99 15.72 1.52
N ILE A 92 9.09 15.01 1.62
CA ILE A 92 10.36 15.35 0.95
C ILE A 92 10.46 14.51 -0.31
N SER A 93 10.85 15.13 -1.41
CA SER A 93 11.09 14.47 -2.70
C SER A 93 12.48 14.75 -3.21
N SER A 94 13.16 13.72 -3.75
CA SER A 94 14.36 13.89 -4.60
C SER A 94 13.99 14.39 -5.99
N ARG A 95 12.73 14.19 -6.42
CA ARG A 95 12.25 14.49 -7.77
C ARG A 95 11.56 15.84 -7.83
N TYR A 96 11.76 16.49 -8.98
CA TYR A 96 11.03 17.69 -9.37
C TYR A 96 9.94 17.33 -10.39
N ASP A 97 8.80 16.89 -9.89
CA ASP A 97 7.61 16.54 -10.69
C ASP A 97 6.39 17.32 -10.17
N ASP A 98 5.24 17.13 -10.80
CA ASP A 98 3.98 17.68 -10.33
C ASP A 98 3.70 17.26 -8.88
N GLY A 99 3.44 18.25 -8.02
CA GLY A 99 3.18 18.02 -6.59
C GLY A 99 1.95 17.18 -6.31
N VAL A 100 0.89 17.31 -7.11
CA VAL A 100 -0.34 16.51 -7.02
C VAL A 100 -0.02 15.04 -7.32
N LYS A 101 0.67 14.79 -8.43
CA LYS A 101 1.08 13.46 -8.84
C LYS A 101 2.01 12.81 -7.82
N LEU A 102 3.03 13.53 -7.35
CA LEU A 102 3.97 13.01 -6.36
C LEU A 102 3.28 12.70 -5.03
N TYR A 103 2.36 13.55 -4.59
CA TYR A 103 1.69 13.37 -3.31
C TYR A 103 0.60 12.29 -3.37
N TYR A 104 -0.38 12.43 -4.28
CA TYR A 104 -1.57 11.58 -4.28
C TYR A 104 -1.32 10.24 -4.99
N GLU A 105 -0.67 10.24 -6.16
CA GLU A 105 -0.50 9.00 -6.92
C GLU A 105 0.70 8.17 -6.45
N GLN A 106 1.78 8.82 -6.01
CA GLN A 106 2.99 8.08 -5.65
C GLN A 106 3.18 7.93 -4.14
N TYR A 107 3.11 9.02 -3.37
CA TYR A 107 3.30 8.93 -1.92
C TYR A 107 2.13 8.25 -1.21
N CYS A 108 0.88 8.62 -1.52
CA CYS A 108 -0.29 8.02 -0.89
C CYS A 108 -0.46 6.54 -1.28
N ALA A 109 0.01 6.12 -2.45
CA ALA A 109 0.02 4.71 -2.86
C ALA A 109 0.88 3.81 -1.95
N ARG A 110 1.72 4.37 -1.05
CA ARG A 110 2.38 3.57 0.00
C ARG A 110 1.38 2.89 0.94
N GLY A 111 0.16 3.42 1.09
CA GLY A 111 -0.91 2.81 1.87
C GLY A 111 -1.29 1.40 1.40
N ASP A 112 -1.03 1.07 0.14
CA ASP A 112 -1.18 -0.29 -0.36
C ASP A 112 -0.29 -1.29 0.39
N MET A 113 0.92 -0.89 0.79
CA MET A 113 1.80 -1.72 1.60
C MET A 113 1.16 -2.07 2.95
N GLU A 114 0.53 -1.11 3.60
CA GLU A 114 -0.17 -1.33 4.89
C GLU A 114 -1.32 -2.33 4.73
N ASN A 115 -2.08 -2.24 3.64
CA ASN A 115 -3.14 -3.20 3.32
C ASN A 115 -2.58 -4.59 3.02
N ARG A 116 -1.44 -4.68 2.31
CA ARG A 116 -0.76 -5.96 2.04
C ARG A 116 -0.22 -6.59 3.33
N ILE A 117 0.37 -5.80 4.22
CA ILE A 117 0.81 -6.28 5.54
C ILE A 117 -0.39 -6.75 6.35
N LYS A 118 -1.50 -6.02 6.38
CA LYS A 118 -2.75 -6.44 7.04
C LYS A 118 -3.30 -7.73 6.47
N ASP A 119 -3.32 -7.88 5.14
CA ASP A 119 -3.78 -9.10 4.49
C ASP A 119 -2.92 -10.31 4.91
N GLN A 120 -1.60 -10.14 4.96
CA GLN A 120 -0.68 -11.17 5.44
C GLN A 120 -0.88 -11.48 6.94
N GLN A 121 -0.98 -10.47 7.79
CA GLN A 121 -1.16 -10.64 9.23
C GLN A 121 -2.50 -11.28 9.57
N LEU A 122 -3.60 -10.69 9.10
CA LEU A 122 -4.95 -11.08 9.53
C LEU A 122 -5.49 -12.29 8.75
N CYS A 123 -5.17 -12.42 7.47
CA CYS A 123 -5.71 -13.47 6.61
C CYS A 123 -4.82 -14.70 6.51
N LEU A 124 -3.50 -14.53 6.65
CA LEU A 124 -2.50 -15.58 6.55
C LEU A 124 -1.71 -15.82 7.84
N PHE A 125 -2.20 -15.25 8.94
CA PHE A 125 -1.73 -15.52 10.29
C PHE A 125 -0.26 -15.18 10.57
N ALA A 126 0.30 -14.17 9.91
CA ALA A 126 1.66 -13.70 10.15
C ALA A 126 1.85 -13.08 11.56
N ASP A 127 0.75 -12.68 12.21
CA ASP A 127 0.72 -12.18 13.59
C ASP A 127 0.87 -13.27 14.66
N ARG A 128 0.70 -14.55 14.29
CA ARG A 128 0.76 -15.68 15.23
C ARG A 128 2.20 -16.10 15.54
N THR A 129 2.91 -15.25 16.27
CA THR A 129 4.30 -15.45 16.68
C THR A 129 4.42 -15.68 18.20
N SER A 130 3.59 -16.57 18.76
CA SER A 130 3.45 -16.83 20.19
C SER A 130 4.40 -17.89 20.75
N SER A 131 5.31 -18.44 19.97
CA SER A 131 6.26 -19.43 20.45
C SER A 131 7.38 -18.77 21.26
N THR A 132 7.83 -19.45 22.33
CA THR A 132 9.02 -19.03 23.08
C THR A 132 10.32 -19.20 22.27
N ARG A 133 10.30 -20.04 21.25
CA ARG A 133 11.46 -20.27 20.38
C ARG A 133 11.42 -19.30 19.19
N TRP A 134 12.45 -18.48 19.07
CA TRP A 134 12.55 -17.48 17.99
C TRP A 134 12.47 -18.11 16.59
N TRP A 135 13.18 -19.21 16.34
CA TRP A 135 13.19 -19.91 15.06
C TRP A 135 11.81 -20.42 14.62
N THR A 136 10.98 -20.85 15.56
CA THR A 136 9.60 -21.30 15.28
C THR A 136 8.75 -20.14 14.78
N ASN A 137 8.89 -18.97 15.40
CA ASN A 137 8.17 -17.78 14.97
C ASN A 137 8.65 -17.28 13.61
N GLN A 138 9.96 -17.30 13.38
CA GLN A 138 10.53 -16.96 12.08
C GLN A 138 10.06 -17.91 10.97
N TRP A 139 10.02 -19.20 11.23
CA TRP A 139 9.51 -20.19 10.28
C TRP A 139 8.05 -19.95 9.93
N ARG A 140 7.20 -19.68 10.92
CA ARG A 140 5.79 -19.31 10.71
C ARG A 140 5.64 -18.05 9.84
N LEU A 141 6.45 -17.05 10.10
CA LEU A 141 6.45 -15.82 9.30
C LEU A 141 6.86 -16.07 7.85
N LEU A 142 7.88 -16.89 7.62
CA LEU A 142 8.32 -17.30 6.28
C LEU A 142 7.21 -18.07 5.53
N LEU A 143 6.55 -19.02 6.20
CA LEU A 143 5.42 -19.76 5.62
C LEU A 143 4.26 -18.83 5.26
N SER A 144 3.94 -17.86 6.11
CA SER A 144 2.95 -16.84 5.81
C SER A 144 3.35 -15.99 4.59
N GLY A 145 4.63 -15.61 4.47
CA GLY A 145 5.15 -14.90 3.30
C GLY A 145 5.06 -15.74 2.03
N PHE A 146 5.32 -17.03 2.13
CA PHE A 146 5.16 -17.98 1.02
C PHE A 146 3.71 -18.07 0.57
N ALA A 147 2.79 -18.26 1.53
CA ALA A 147 1.35 -18.28 1.25
C ALA A 147 0.88 -16.98 0.62
N TYR A 148 1.37 -15.83 1.10
CA TYR A 148 1.07 -14.52 0.50
C TYR A 148 1.51 -14.46 -0.96
N THR A 149 2.71 -14.94 -1.27
CA THR A 149 3.23 -14.99 -2.65
C THR A 149 2.35 -15.84 -3.55
N LEU A 150 1.86 -16.99 -3.07
CA LEU A 150 0.92 -17.83 -3.82
C LEU A 150 -0.42 -17.11 -4.08
N PHE A 151 -0.96 -16.39 -3.08
CA PHE A 151 -2.17 -15.60 -3.27
C PHE A 151 -1.97 -14.45 -4.27
N GLU A 152 -0.80 -13.79 -4.28
CA GLU A 152 -0.49 -12.77 -5.28
C GLU A 152 -0.38 -13.36 -6.71
N ARG A 153 0.18 -14.56 -6.84
CA ARG A 153 0.17 -15.30 -8.11
C ARG A 153 -1.24 -15.64 -8.55
N LEU A 154 -2.07 -16.12 -7.63
CA LEU A 154 -3.47 -16.40 -7.88
C LEU A 154 -4.23 -15.14 -8.36
N ARG A 155 -4.04 -14.00 -7.68
CA ARG A 155 -4.62 -12.71 -8.09
C ARG A 155 -4.18 -12.28 -9.49
N ALA A 156 -2.92 -12.56 -9.85
CA ALA A 156 -2.42 -12.22 -11.19
C ALA A 156 -3.16 -12.94 -12.33
N HIS A 157 -3.67 -14.16 -12.08
CA HIS A 157 -4.52 -14.89 -13.00
C HIS A 157 -6.00 -14.47 -12.97
N LEU A 158 -6.42 -13.79 -11.91
CA LEU A 158 -7.80 -13.32 -11.70
C LEU A 158 -8.01 -11.84 -12.09
N LYS A 159 -7.09 -11.26 -12.86
CA LYS A 159 -7.22 -9.89 -13.37
C LYS A 159 -8.51 -9.74 -14.18
N LYS A 160 -9.13 -8.57 -14.04
CA LYS A 160 -10.42 -8.23 -14.69
C LYS A 160 -11.62 -9.05 -14.20
N THR A 161 -11.47 -9.80 -13.12
CA THR A 161 -12.57 -10.48 -12.43
C THR A 161 -12.88 -9.78 -11.10
N PRO A 162 -14.03 -10.05 -10.46
CA PRO A 162 -14.33 -9.53 -9.12
C PRO A 162 -13.33 -9.93 -8.05
N PHE A 163 -12.48 -10.93 -8.32
CA PHE A 163 -11.50 -11.47 -7.38
C PHE A 163 -10.17 -10.73 -7.35
N GLU A 164 -9.87 -9.89 -8.34
CA GLU A 164 -8.57 -9.20 -8.49
C GLU A 164 -8.13 -8.45 -7.23
N ARG A 165 -9.09 -7.79 -6.54
CA ARG A 165 -8.81 -6.97 -5.36
C ARG A 165 -9.28 -7.59 -4.05
N MET A 166 -9.72 -8.85 -4.07
CA MET A 166 -10.19 -9.51 -2.85
C MET A 166 -9.05 -9.83 -1.89
N SER A 167 -9.34 -9.79 -0.58
CA SER A 167 -8.42 -10.26 0.46
C SER A 167 -8.09 -11.74 0.30
N ALA A 168 -6.96 -12.19 0.84
CA ALA A 168 -6.59 -13.61 0.86
C ALA A 168 -7.64 -14.47 1.57
N SER A 169 -8.31 -13.93 2.60
CA SER A 169 -9.41 -14.62 3.30
C SER A 169 -10.59 -14.87 2.38
N ASN A 170 -11.02 -13.85 1.63
CA ASN A 170 -12.14 -13.98 0.71
C ASN A 170 -11.84 -14.91 -0.47
N LEU A 171 -10.62 -14.81 -1.04
CA LEU A 171 -10.17 -15.75 -2.07
C LEU A 171 -10.17 -17.19 -1.55
N ARG A 172 -9.65 -17.41 -0.33
CA ARG A 172 -9.67 -18.72 0.30
C ARG A 172 -11.08 -19.26 0.46
N LEU A 173 -12.00 -18.46 0.97
CA LEU A 173 -13.39 -18.89 1.21
C LEU A 173 -14.15 -19.15 -0.09
N LYS A 174 -13.93 -18.31 -1.11
CA LYS A 174 -14.71 -18.35 -2.34
C LYS A 174 -14.14 -19.26 -3.42
N LEU A 175 -12.82 -19.47 -3.47
CA LEU A 175 -12.18 -20.24 -4.53
C LEU A 175 -11.47 -21.52 -4.05
N ILE A 176 -10.99 -21.55 -2.78
CA ILE A 176 -10.20 -22.68 -2.29
C ILE A 176 -11.02 -23.58 -1.37
N LYS A 177 -11.81 -23.00 -0.45
CA LYS A 177 -12.66 -23.78 0.48
C LYS A 177 -14.02 -24.10 -0.14
N VAL A 178 -13.99 -24.72 -1.30
CA VAL A 178 -15.20 -25.15 -2.00
C VAL A 178 -15.43 -26.63 -1.73
N GLY A 179 -16.65 -27.00 -1.35
CA GLY A 179 -17.05 -28.39 -1.16
C GLY A 179 -17.02 -29.15 -2.48
N ALA A 180 -16.40 -30.32 -2.50
CA ALA A 180 -16.31 -31.16 -3.69
C ALA A 180 -16.34 -32.65 -3.33
N VAL A 181 -16.88 -33.47 -4.23
CA VAL A 181 -16.80 -34.91 -4.17
C VAL A 181 -15.65 -35.38 -5.09
N ILE A 182 -14.71 -36.11 -4.54
CA ILE A 182 -13.58 -36.64 -5.30
C ILE A 182 -13.84 -38.11 -5.64
N ILE A 183 -13.91 -38.40 -6.94
CA ILE A 183 -14.01 -39.74 -7.48
C ILE A 183 -12.69 -40.12 -8.11
N ARG A 184 -12.07 -41.13 -7.60
CA ARG A 184 -10.79 -41.65 -8.12
C ARG A 184 -10.96 -43.04 -8.71
N ASN A 185 -10.50 -43.24 -9.93
CA ASN A 185 -10.31 -44.54 -10.51
C ASN A 185 -8.86 -44.68 -11.03
N THR A 186 -8.51 -45.84 -11.62
CA THR A 186 -7.11 -46.14 -12.09
C THR A 186 -6.56 -45.10 -13.09
N ARG A 187 -7.42 -44.40 -13.81
CA ARG A 187 -7.00 -43.56 -14.92
C ARG A 187 -7.33 -42.05 -14.70
N ARG A 188 -8.26 -41.70 -13.80
CA ARG A 188 -8.78 -40.35 -13.68
C ARG A 188 -9.13 -40.02 -12.24
N ILE A 189 -8.88 -38.77 -11.87
CA ILE A 189 -9.43 -38.13 -10.68
C ILE A 189 -10.47 -37.12 -11.18
N ARG A 190 -11.70 -37.26 -10.72
CA ARG A 190 -12.77 -36.30 -10.99
C ARG A 190 -13.08 -35.52 -9.71
N VAL A 191 -13.13 -34.22 -9.81
CA VAL A 191 -13.54 -33.32 -8.73
C VAL A 191 -14.89 -32.77 -9.13
N LEU A 192 -15.95 -33.21 -8.45
CA LEU A 192 -17.31 -32.79 -8.72
C LEU A 192 -17.68 -31.71 -7.71
N MET A 193 -18.07 -30.56 -8.18
CA MET A 193 -18.56 -29.44 -7.39
C MET A 193 -20.06 -29.25 -7.63
N SER A 194 -20.73 -28.54 -6.72
CA SER A 194 -22.14 -28.21 -6.85
C SER A 194 -22.38 -27.28 -8.07
N ASP A 195 -23.41 -27.59 -8.85
CA ASP A 195 -23.83 -26.71 -9.96
C ASP A 195 -24.34 -25.35 -9.47
N ALA A 196 -24.78 -25.26 -8.21
CA ALA A 196 -25.17 -24.01 -7.56
C ALA A 196 -23.97 -23.16 -7.09
N TYR A 197 -22.73 -23.62 -7.32
CA TYR A 197 -21.55 -22.82 -6.95
C TYR A 197 -21.46 -21.55 -7.82
N PRO A 198 -21.53 -20.35 -7.23
CA PRO A 198 -21.73 -19.12 -7.99
C PRO A 198 -20.52 -18.67 -8.81
N TYR A 199 -19.32 -19.20 -8.53
CA TYR A 199 -18.04 -18.82 -9.16
C TYR A 199 -17.42 -19.98 -9.95
N LYS A 200 -18.27 -20.87 -10.50
CA LYS A 200 -17.80 -22.06 -11.22
C LYS A 200 -17.02 -21.73 -12.49
N ASP A 201 -17.42 -20.67 -13.18
CA ASP A 201 -16.80 -20.27 -14.45
C ASP A 201 -15.41 -19.69 -14.20
N GLU A 202 -15.28 -18.77 -13.23
CA GLU A 202 -14.02 -18.18 -12.86
C GLU A 202 -13.03 -19.23 -12.29
N LEU A 203 -13.53 -20.19 -11.52
CA LEU A 203 -12.69 -21.28 -11.01
C LEU A 203 -12.25 -22.21 -12.13
N SER A 204 -13.12 -22.54 -13.07
CA SER A 204 -12.81 -23.37 -14.24
C SER A 204 -11.73 -22.71 -15.12
N ASP A 205 -11.88 -21.42 -15.40
CA ASP A 205 -10.91 -20.66 -16.18
C ASP A 205 -9.56 -20.54 -15.46
N LEU A 206 -9.59 -20.34 -14.14
CA LEU A 206 -8.39 -20.32 -13.32
C LEU A 206 -7.64 -21.66 -13.37
N VAL A 207 -8.37 -22.77 -13.22
CA VAL A 207 -7.77 -24.12 -13.29
C VAL A 207 -7.14 -24.39 -14.66
N ARG A 208 -7.81 -23.98 -15.76
CA ARG A 208 -7.24 -24.09 -17.12
C ARG A 208 -5.96 -23.28 -17.31
N GLN A 209 -5.86 -22.12 -16.66
CA GLN A 209 -4.64 -21.29 -16.72
C GLN A 209 -3.48 -21.87 -15.90
N LEU A 210 -3.79 -22.54 -14.79
CA LEU A 210 -2.78 -23.07 -13.87
C LEU A 210 -2.28 -24.46 -14.26
N VAL A 211 -3.10 -25.24 -14.95
CA VAL A 211 -2.77 -26.58 -15.44
C VAL A 211 -2.87 -26.56 -16.96
N PRO A 212 -1.83 -26.08 -17.64
CA PRO A 212 -1.76 -26.24 -19.08
C PRO A 212 -1.77 -27.73 -19.42
N GLY A 213 -2.72 -28.14 -20.26
CA GLY A 213 -2.95 -29.52 -20.67
C GLY A 213 -1.77 -30.15 -21.41
#